data_33d2fb044947a04bfb605c030ba467f7
#
_entry.id   33d2fb044947a04bfb605c030ba467f7
#
_cell.length_a   1.000
_cell.length_b   1.000
_cell.length_c   1.000
_cell.angle_alpha   90.00
_cell.angle_beta   90.00
_cell.angle_gamma   90.00
#
_symmetry.space_group_name_H-M   'P 1'
#
loop_
_entity.id
_entity.type
_entity.pdbx_description
1 polymer ?
#
loop_
_entity_poly.entity_id
_entity_poly.type
_entity_poly.pdbx_seq_one_letter_code
_entity_poly.pdbx_strand_id
1 'polypeptide(L)'
;MKTKKLLALLMAGAMSVSMLSGCGGSAAKTDDSSTDAADTSASAESDVDYVKSNGKLVIGITDFAPMDYKEDGSDEWVGFDADMAKAFAESLGVKAEFIEINWDNKIMELDSKGVDAVWNGMTLTDEVKTSMNCSDPYATNAQVVVVPSDKADAAKDIESIKD
;
A
#
# COMPACT_ATOMS: atom_id res chain seq x y z
N MET A 1 19.53 -39.98 -31.24
CA MET A 1 20.17 -39.73 -32.55
C MET A 1 19.75 -38.33 -33.03
N LYS A 2 20.78 -37.55 -33.36
CA LYS A 2 20.81 -36.36 -34.23
C LYS A 2 20.24 -35.07 -33.61
N THR A 3 21.05 -34.23 -32.99
CA THR A 3 22.07 -33.24 -33.45
C THR A 3 21.55 -32.01 -34.17
N LYS A 4 21.93 -30.85 -33.58
CA LYS A 4 22.39 -29.61 -34.24
C LYS A 4 21.27 -28.67 -34.69
N LYS A 5 21.30 -27.36 -34.45
CA LYS A 5 22.45 -26.41 -34.61
C LYS A 5 22.20 -25.11 -33.83
N LEU A 6 23.27 -24.57 -33.28
CA LEU A 6 23.51 -23.16 -32.96
C LEU A 6 23.21 -22.25 -34.17
N LEU A 7 22.67 -21.10 -33.87
CA LEU A 7 22.97 -19.92 -34.68
C LEU A 7 23.09 -18.71 -33.75
N ALA A 8 24.32 -18.32 -33.50
CA ALA A 8 24.70 -17.03 -32.97
C ALA A 8 24.65 -16.00 -34.11
N LEU A 9 24.07 -14.85 -33.89
CA LEU A 9 24.31 -13.69 -34.77
C LEU A 9 24.61 -12.48 -33.87
N LEU A 10 25.88 -12.13 -33.87
CA LEU A 10 26.45 -10.85 -33.45
C LEU A 10 25.98 -9.76 -34.45
N MET A 11 25.50 -8.66 -33.93
CA MET A 11 25.59 -7.37 -34.61
C MET A 11 26.07 -6.33 -33.63
N ALA A 12 27.29 -5.92 -33.86
CA ALA A 12 27.99 -4.79 -33.26
C ALA A 12 27.73 -3.51 -34.09
N GLY A 13 27.81 -2.38 -33.41
CA GLY A 13 28.07 -1.08 -34.05
C GLY A 13 26.88 -0.13 -34.00
N ALA A 14 26.92 1.05 -33.47
CA ALA A 14 27.85 2.10 -33.66
C ALA A 14 27.66 3.17 -32.55
N MET A 15 28.74 3.61 -31.98
CA MET A 15 28.90 4.86 -31.23
C MET A 15 28.72 6.04 -32.19
N SER A 16 28.01 7.08 -31.76
CA SER A 16 28.26 8.42 -32.25
C SER A 16 28.33 9.39 -31.07
N VAL A 17 29.57 9.72 -30.79
CA VAL A 17 30.03 10.85 -30.01
C VAL A 17 29.82 12.11 -30.85
N SER A 18 29.15 13.11 -30.34
CA SER A 18 29.28 14.48 -30.83
C SER A 18 29.56 15.39 -29.66
N MET A 19 30.84 15.74 -29.61
CA MET A 19 31.42 16.80 -28.81
C MET A 19 31.20 18.18 -29.43
N LEU A 20 31.23 19.12 -28.53
CA LEU A 20 31.81 20.47 -28.56
C LEU A 20 31.05 21.56 -29.29
N SER A 21 30.90 22.63 -28.72
CA SER A 21 31.77 23.73 -28.33
C SER A 21 30.96 25.00 -28.27
N GLY A 22 31.28 25.85 -27.35
CA GLY A 22 30.85 27.22 -27.42
C GLY A 22 31.07 28.00 -26.12
N CYS A 23 32.33 28.31 -25.84
CA CYS A 23 32.73 29.28 -24.85
C CYS A 23 32.63 30.70 -25.45
N GLY A 24 32.19 31.69 -24.64
CA GLY A 24 32.41 33.11 -24.98
C GLY A 24 31.33 33.99 -24.38
N GLY A 25 31.51 34.57 -23.22
CA GLY A 25 31.97 35.94 -23.03
C GLY A 25 30.89 36.97 -22.73
N SER A 26 30.86 37.40 -21.47
CA SER A 26 30.72 38.79 -20.97
C SER A 26 29.42 39.58 -21.01
N ALA A 27 29.00 39.92 -19.79
CA ALA A 27 28.53 41.22 -19.31
C ALA A 27 27.07 41.66 -19.53
N ALA A 28 26.38 41.71 -18.37
CA ALA A 28 25.49 42.75 -17.82
C ALA A 28 24.26 43.19 -18.61
N LYS A 29 23.10 42.88 -18.07
CA LYS A 29 22.18 43.79 -17.35
C LYS A 29 20.83 43.11 -17.13
N THR A 30 20.39 43.29 -15.90
CA THR A 30 18.99 43.29 -15.41
C THR A 30 17.94 43.41 -16.49
N ASP A 31 17.00 42.46 -16.51
CA ASP A 31 15.57 42.75 -16.43
C ASP A 31 14.78 41.50 -16.05
N ASP A 32 13.86 41.76 -15.19
CA ASP A 32 12.78 40.94 -14.65
C ASP A 32 12.05 40.20 -15.78
N SER A 33 12.08 38.85 -15.76
CA SER A 33 11.07 38.06 -16.44
C SER A 33 11.00 36.68 -15.77
N SER A 34 9.91 36.52 -15.04
CA SER A 34 9.40 35.25 -14.55
C SER A 34 9.56 34.17 -15.64
N THR A 35 10.58 33.33 -15.48
CA THR A 35 10.64 32.05 -16.17
C THR A 35 9.76 31.07 -15.42
N ASP A 36 8.61 30.85 -15.99
CA ASP A 36 7.80 29.66 -15.80
C ASP A 36 8.75 28.44 -15.87
N ALA A 37 9.10 27.93 -14.71
CA ALA A 37 9.70 26.63 -14.63
C ALA A 37 8.59 25.65 -15.04
N ALA A 38 8.63 25.21 -16.28
CA ALA A 38 7.87 24.07 -16.72
C ALA A 38 8.20 22.90 -15.76
N ASP A 39 7.35 22.72 -14.80
CA ASP A 39 7.25 21.54 -13.96
C ASP A 39 6.96 20.38 -14.92
N THR A 40 8.01 19.70 -15.37
CA THR A 40 7.93 18.38 -15.95
C THR A 40 7.72 17.39 -14.81
N SER A 41 6.61 17.55 -14.08
CA SER A 41 5.99 16.46 -13.39
C SER A 41 5.58 15.45 -14.46
N ALA A 42 6.42 14.45 -14.70
CA ALA A 42 5.91 13.19 -15.18
C ALA A 42 4.76 12.86 -14.22
N SER A 43 3.52 12.92 -14.69
CA SER A 43 2.37 12.54 -13.92
C SER A 43 2.59 11.07 -13.57
N ALA A 44 3.10 10.81 -12.37
CA ALA A 44 3.03 9.48 -11.81
C ALA A 44 1.54 9.12 -11.86
N GLU A 45 1.22 8.09 -12.62
CA GLU A 45 -0.13 7.52 -12.65
C GLU A 45 -0.55 7.33 -11.21
N SER A 46 -1.70 7.85 -10.81
CA SER A 46 -2.11 7.77 -9.42
C SER A 46 -2.42 6.31 -9.08
N ASP A 47 -2.19 5.91 -7.82
CA ASP A 47 -2.53 4.55 -7.37
C ASP A 47 -4.00 4.22 -7.64
N VAL A 48 -4.88 5.22 -7.58
CA VAL A 48 -6.30 5.08 -7.91
C VAL A 48 -6.51 4.76 -9.40
N ASP A 49 -5.78 5.41 -10.30
CA ASP A 49 -5.88 5.12 -11.73
C ASP A 49 -5.34 3.72 -12.05
N TYR A 50 -4.27 3.30 -11.37
CA TYR A 50 -3.76 1.94 -11.43
C TYR A 50 -4.81 0.91 -11.00
N VAL A 51 -5.42 1.08 -9.82
CA VAL A 51 -6.48 0.19 -9.31
C VAL A 51 -7.67 0.13 -10.26
N LYS A 52 -8.11 1.30 -10.78
CA LYS A 52 -9.21 1.36 -11.75
C LYS A 52 -8.89 0.68 -13.06
N SER A 53 -7.66 0.83 -13.57
CA SER A 53 -7.22 0.17 -14.81
C SER A 53 -7.18 -1.35 -14.68
N ASN A 54 -6.86 -1.86 -13.49
CA ASN A 54 -6.85 -3.28 -13.17
C ASN A 54 -8.26 -3.86 -12.92
N GLY A 55 -9.26 -2.99 -12.68
CA GLY A 55 -10.64 -3.39 -12.40
C GLY A 55 -10.84 -4.06 -11.04
N LYS A 56 -9.85 -4.05 -10.18
CA LYS A 56 -9.89 -4.63 -8.84
C LYS A 56 -8.98 -3.88 -7.86
N LEU A 57 -9.38 -3.89 -6.60
CA LEU A 57 -8.57 -3.48 -5.45
C LEU A 57 -8.15 -4.77 -4.71
N VAL A 58 -6.86 -5.04 -4.66
CA VAL A 58 -6.29 -6.20 -3.98
C VAL A 58 -6.01 -5.85 -2.53
N ILE A 59 -6.63 -6.55 -1.59
CA ILE A 59 -6.66 -6.21 -0.17
C ILE A 59 -6.02 -7.32 0.64
N GLY A 60 -4.96 -7.01 1.37
CA GLY A 60 -4.36 -7.89 2.37
C GLY A 60 -5.20 -7.93 3.64
N ILE A 61 -5.59 -9.13 4.06
CA ILE A 61 -6.53 -9.38 5.15
C ILE A 61 -6.05 -10.55 6.00
N THR A 62 -6.50 -10.65 7.25
CA THR A 62 -6.31 -11.83 8.10
C THR A 62 -7.62 -12.18 8.80
N ASP A 63 -7.75 -13.42 9.27
CA ASP A 63 -8.87 -13.81 10.11
C ASP A 63 -8.81 -13.06 11.46
N PHE A 64 -9.78 -12.20 11.68
CA PHE A 64 -9.92 -11.36 12.87
C PHE A 64 -11.40 -11.03 13.14
N ALA A 65 -12.18 -12.03 13.53
CA ALA A 65 -13.60 -11.83 13.84
C ALA A 65 -13.79 -10.81 15.00
N PRO A 66 -14.79 -9.93 14.95
CA PRO A 66 -15.85 -9.82 13.95
C PRO A 66 -15.53 -8.83 12.82
N MET A 67 -14.27 -8.38 12.71
CA MET A 67 -13.85 -7.40 11.71
C MET A 67 -13.71 -8.05 10.33
N ASP A 68 -12.98 -9.16 10.27
CA ASP A 68 -12.70 -9.94 9.07
C ASP A 68 -12.69 -11.41 9.41
N TYR A 69 -13.52 -12.20 8.77
CA TYR A 69 -13.56 -13.64 8.99
C TYR A 69 -14.29 -14.35 7.85
N LYS A 70 -14.22 -15.67 7.85
CA LYS A 70 -15.02 -16.53 6.98
C LYS A 70 -15.99 -17.34 7.85
N GLU A 71 -17.22 -17.45 7.41
CA GLU A 71 -18.18 -18.35 8.06
C GLU A 71 -17.84 -19.81 7.76
N ASP A 72 -18.26 -20.71 8.65
CA ASP A 72 -18.03 -22.15 8.48
C ASP A 72 -18.54 -22.64 7.12
N GLY A 73 -17.64 -23.22 6.33
CA GLY A 73 -17.96 -23.74 5.02
C GLY A 73 -18.09 -22.70 3.91
N SER A 74 -17.70 -21.46 4.16
CA SER A 74 -17.64 -20.38 3.17
C SER A 74 -16.19 -19.97 2.90
N ASP A 75 -15.89 -19.64 1.65
CA ASP A 75 -14.62 -18.99 1.27
C ASP A 75 -14.76 -17.47 1.19
N GLU A 76 -15.97 -16.95 1.44
CA GLU A 76 -16.23 -15.52 1.37
C GLU A 76 -15.79 -14.81 2.66
N TRP A 77 -15.03 -13.72 2.51
CA TRP A 77 -14.70 -12.81 3.57
C TRP A 77 -15.91 -11.94 3.93
N VAL A 78 -16.23 -11.92 5.22
CA VAL A 78 -17.33 -11.14 5.82
C VAL A 78 -16.83 -10.44 7.08
N GLY A 79 -17.65 -9.54 7.61
CA GLY A 79 -17.32 -8.75 8.79
C GLY A 79 -17.25 -7.27 8.49
N PHE A 80 -17.08 -6.48 9.53
CA PHE A 80 -17.17 -5.02 9.43
C PHE A 80 -16.15 -4.45 8.42
N ASP A 81 -14.88 -4.84 8.53
CA ASP A 81 -13.83 -4.34 7.66
C ASP A 81 -13.92 -4.92 6.25
N ALA A 82 -14.22 -6.21 6.12
CA ALA A 82 -14.42 -6.83 4.81
C ALA A 82 -15.56 -6.17 4.04
N ASP A 83 -16.67 -5.84 4.71
CA ASP A 83 -17.82 -5.18 4.08
C ASP A 83 -17.52 -3.72 3.73
N MET A 84 -16.78 -3.00 4.59
CA MET A 84 -16.31 -1.65 4.27
C MET A 84 -15.37 -1.65 3.07
N ALA A 85 -14.43 -2.59 3.01
CA ALA A 85 -13.50 -2.73 1.90
C ALA A 85 -14.20 -3.03 0.58
N LYS A 86 -15.22 -3.91 0.59
CA LYS A 86 -16.09 -4.17 -0.57
C LYS A 86 -16.81 -2.89 -1.02
N ALA A 87 -17.42 -2.15 -0.09
CA ALA A 87 -18.14 -0.91 -0.40
C ALA A 87 -17.19 0.18 -0.95
N PHE A 88 -15.97 0.27 -0.41
CA PHE A 88 -14.95 1.19 -0.92
C PHE A 88 -14.52 0.83 -2.34
N ALA A 89 -14.22 -0.43 -2.62
CA ALA A 89 -13.88 -0.88 -3.97
C ALA A 89 -15.02 -0.59 -4.97
N GLU A 90 -16.27 -0.85 -4.58
CA GLU A 90 -17.44 -0.52 -5.38
C GLU A 90 -17.55 0.99 -5.67
N SER A 91 -17.25 1.85 -4.69
CA SER A 91 -17.23 3.30 -4.88
C SER A 91 -16.21 3.78 -5.91
N LEU A 92 -15.13 3.03 -6.09
CA LEU A 92 -14.11 3.25 -7.13
C LEU A 92 -14.52 2.67 -8.50
N GLY A 93 -15.60 1.89 -8.55
CA GLY A 93 -16.05 1.17 -9.74
C GLY A 93 -15.26 -0.10 -10.03
N VAL A 94 -14.62 -0.70 -9.01
CA VAL A 94 -13.81 -1.92 -9.12
C VAL A 94 -14.32 -3.00 -8.15
N LYS A 95 -13.76 -4.21 -8.25
CA LYS A 95 -14.06 -5.30 -7.33
C LYS A 95 -13.03 -5.37 -6.21
N ALA A 96 -13.46 -5.69 -4.99
CA ALA A 96 -12.55 -6.11 -3.93
C ALA A 96 -12.06 -7.54 -4.20
N GLU A 97 -10.75 -7.75 -4.10
CA GLU A 97 -10.12 -9.07 -4.12
C GLU A 97 -9.31 -9.21 -2.83
N PHE A 98 -9.63 -10.22 -2.02
CA PHE A 98 -8.98 -10.41 -0.74
C PHE A 98 -7.89 -11.47 -0.83
N ILE A 99 -6.72 -11.15 -0.27
CA ILE A 99 -5.59 -12.06 -0.12
C ILE A 99 -5.30 -12.18 1.37
N GLU A 100 -5.36 -13.40 1.88
CA GLU A 100 -4.95 -13.69 3.24
C GLU A 100 -3.43 -13.57 3.35
N ILE A 101 -2.95 -12.69 4.23
CA ILE A 101 -1.53 -12.40 4.40
C ILE A 101 -1.05 -12.83 5.80
N ASN A 102 0.25 -13.04 5.95
CA ASN A 102 0.84 -13.06 7.26
C ASN A 102 0.94 -11.62 7.79
N TRP A 103 0.31 -11.35 8.94
CA TRP A 103 0.22 -10.01 9.50
C TRP A 103 1.57 -9.34 9.75
N ASP A 104 2.57 -10.12 10.14
CA ASP A 104 3.93 -9.60 10.37
C ASP A 104 4.58 -9.09 9.08
N ASN A 105 4.13 -9.57 7.93
CA ASN A 105 4.65 -9.21 6.61
C ASN A 105 3.85 -8.08 5.92
N LYS A 106 2.84 -7.49 6.56
CA LYS A 106 1.93 -6.51 5.94
C LYS A 106 2.62 -5.35 5.22
N ILE A 107 3.72 -4.84 5.79
CA ILE A 107 4.51 -3.76 5.17
C ILE A 107 5.19 -4.27 3.90
N MET A 108 5.80 -5.45 3.97
CA MET A 108 6.47 -6.07 2.83
C MET A 108 5.49 -6.40 1.68
N GLU A 109 4.27 -6.84 2.01
CA GLU A 109 3.24 -7.11 1.02
C GLU A 109 2.82 -5.85 0.25
N LEU A 110 2.71 -4.71 0.93
CA LEU A 110 2.47 -3.40 0.30
C LEU A 110 3.67 -2.95 -0.55
N ASP A 111 4.88 -2.99 0.00
CA ASP A 111 6.09 -2.53 -0.68
C ASP A 111 6.38 -3.33 -1.95
N SER A 112 6.12 -4.63 -1.90
CA SER A 112 6.29 -5.53 -3.05
C SER A 112 5.15 -5.44 -4.06
N LYS A 113 4.10 -4.66 -3.76
CA LYS A 113 2.86 -4.59 -4.54
C LYS A 113 2.14 -5.95 -4.66
N GLY A 114 2.30 -6.80 -3.66
CA GLY A 114 1.52 -8.02 -3.51
C GLY A 114 0.06 -7.72 -3.21
N VAL A 115 -0.18 -6.61 -2.52
CA VAL A 115 -1.51 -6.05 -2.26
C VAL A 115 -1.50 -4.54 -2.52
N ASP A 116 -2.66 -3.98 -2.85
CA ASP A 116 -2.86 -2.54 -3.05
C ASP A 116 -3.15 -1.82 -1.73
N ALA A 117 -3.77 -2.52 -0.79
CA ALA A 117 -4.10 -2.03 0.53
C ALA A 117 -4.05 -3.16 1.57
N VAL A 118 -3.77 -2.81 2.82
CA VAL A 118 -3.99 -3.68 3.98
C VAL A 118 -5.19 -3.14 4.75
N TRP A 119 -6.19 -4.00 4.99
CA TRP A 119 -7.43 -3.60 5.66
C TRP A 119 -7.85 -4.68 6.65
N ASN A 120 -7.66 -4.43 7.94
CA ASN A 120 -7.84 -5.48 8.97
C ASN A 120 -7.94 -4.92 10.39
N GLY A 121 -8.72 -3.88 10.63
CA GLY A 121 -8.84 -3.30 11.97
C GLY A 121 -7.51 -2.86 12.58
N MET A 122 -6.59 -2.40 11.76
CA MET A 122 -5.21 -2.12 12.14
C MET A 122 -5.09 -0.92 13.08
N THR A 123 -4.36 -1.10 14.17
CA THR A 123 -4.02 0.01 15.06
C THR A 123 -2.97 0.92 14.44
N LEU A 124 -3.25 2.23 14.42
CA LEU A 124 -2.33 3.25 13.91
C LEU A 124 -1.20 3.53 14.92
N THR A 125 -0.21 2.65 14.95
CA THR A 125 1.03 2.85 15.72
C THR A 125 1.97 3.82 15.00
N ASP A 126 2.99 4.34 15.70
CA ASP A 126 4.00 5.19 15.08
C ASP A 126 4.79 4.44 14.01
N GLU A 127 5.04 3.14 14.19
CA GLU A 127 5.67 2.28 13.20
C GLU A 127 4.84 2.21 11.92
N VAL A 128 3.54 1.96 12.04
CA VAL A 128 2.62 1.91 10.91
C VAL A 128 2.60 3.23 10.15
N LYS A 129 2.46 4.36 10.86
CA LYS A 129 2.41 5.70 10.26
C LYS A 129 3.69 6.11 9.54
N THR A 130 4.84 5.57 9.96
CA THR A 130 6.14 5.86 9.32
C THR A 130 6.44 4.94 8.14
N SER A 131 5.80 3.77 8.10
CA SER A 131 6.09 2.74 7.10
C SER A 131 5.09 2.69 5.95
N MET A 132 3.90 3.27 6.11
CA MET A 132 2.87 3.26 5.07
C MET A 132 1.95 4.48 5.16
N ASN A 133 1.29 4.81 4.06
CA ASN A 133 0.23 5.81 4.06
C ASN A 133 -1.03 5.21 4.68
N CYS A 134 -1.63 5.93 5.63
CA CYS A 134 -2.80 5.47 6.35
C CYS A 134 -3.99 6.40 6.08
N SER A 135 -5.20 5.84 6.09
CA SER A 135 -6.44 6.62 6.13
C SER A 135 -6.61 7.33 7.48
N ASP A 136 -7.59 8.22 7.55
CA ASP A 136 -8.10 8.67 8.83
C ASP A 136 -8.71 7.49 9.62
N PRO A 137 -8.63 7.50 10.96
CA PRO A 137 -9.24 6.46 11.77
C PRO A 137 -10.77 6.44 11.57
N TYR A 138 -11.32 5.27 11.27
CA TYR A 138 -12.76 5.07 11.10
C TYR A 138 -13.41 4.37 12.29
N ALA A 139 -12.62 3.84 13.24
CA ALA A 139 -13.09 3.20 14.46
C ALA A 139 -12.16 3.50 15.63
N THR A 140 -12.68 3.40 16.85
CA THR A 140 -11.89 3.48 18.07
C THR A 140 -11.57 2.07 18.54
N ASN A 141 -10.30 1.82 18.81
CA ASN A 141 -9.81 0.54 19.34
C ASN A 141 -9.30 0.75 20.77
N ALA A 142 -9.59 -0.19 21.66
CA ALA A 142 -9.06 -0.23 23.02
C ALA A 142 -8.79 -1.67 23.46
N GLN A 143 -7.66 -1.89 24.08
CA GLN A 143 -7.42 -3.13 24.80
C GLN A 143 -8.08 -3.05 26.17
N VAL A 144 -8.84 -4.08 26.52
CA VAL A 144 -9.57 -4.14 27.78
C VAL A 144 -9.27 -5.45 28.50
N VAL A 145 -9.37 -5.43 29.82
CA VAL A 145 -9.32 -6.63 30.64
C VAL A 145 -10.74 -7.02 30.99
N VAL A 146 -11.12 -8.25 30.67
CA VAL A 146 -12.44 -8.81 31.02
C VAL A 146 -12.31 -9.63 32.30
N VAL A 147 -13.11 -9.31 33.26
CA VAL A 147 -13.17 -10.04 34.54
C VAL A 147 -14.60 -10.52 34.80
N PRO A 148 -14.79 -11.61 35.58
CA PRO A 148 -16.10 -12.01 36.07
C PRO A 148 -16.79 -10.88 36.83
N SER A 149 -18.11 -10.74 36.69
CA SER A 149 -18.87 -9.64 37.28
C SER A 149 -18.76 -9.56 38.79
N ASP A 150 -18.63 -10.72 39.46
CA ASP A 150 -18.43 -10.83 40.90
C ASP A 150 -17.03 -10.37 41.36
N LYS A 151 -16.09 -10.20 40.44
CA LYS A 151 -14.72 -9.70 40.71
C LYS A 151 -14.49 -8.27 40.21
N ALA A 152 -15.48 -7.65 39.59
CA ALA A 152 -15.34 -6.34 39.01
C ALA A 152 -14.91 -5.26 40.01
N ASP A 153 -15.40 -5.36 41.27
CA ASP A 153 -15.03 -4.43 42.33
C ASP A 153 -13.58 -4.56 42.81
N ALA A 154 -12.98 -5.74 42.63
CA ALA A 154 -11.58 -6.00 42.97
C ALA A 154 -10.61 -5.68 41.84
N ALA A 155 -11.11 -5.42 40.61
CA ALA A 155 -10.31 -5.22 39.40
C ALA A 155 -10.57 -3.82 38.77
N LYS A 156 -10.51 -2.76 39.58
CA LYS A 156 -10.88 -1.41 39.18
C LYS A 156 -9.77 -0.65 38.42
N ASP A 157 -8.55 -1.06 38.61
CA ASP A 157 -7.38 -0.44 38.00
C ASP A 157 -6.27 -1.46 37.72
N ILE A 158 -5.23 -1.02 37.02
CA ILE A 158 -4.09 -1.89 36.65
C ILE A 158 -3.36 -2.43 37.87
N GLU A 159 -3.28 -1.66 38.95
CA GLU A 159 -2.57 -2.09 40.16
C GLU A 159 -3.29 -3.24 40.85
N SER A 160 -4.63 -3.27 40.82
CA SER A 160 -5.45 -4.33 41.41
C SER A 160 -5.46 -5.66 40.66
N ILE A 161 -4.88 -5.71 39.46
CA ILE A 161 -4.81 -6.90 38.57
C ILE A 161 -3.38 -7.37 38.29
N LYS A 162 -2.40 -6.85 39.02
CA LYS A 162 -0.96 -7.13 38.84
C LYS A 162 -0.51 -8.35 39.65
N ASP A 163 -1.16 -9.47 39.68
CA ASP A 163 -0.61 -10.69 40.27
C ASP A 163 -0.73 -11.90 39.34
#